data_a33037b48db7f32c1f1ac59384a5b68d
#
_entry.id   a33037b48db7f32c1f1ac59384a5b68d
#
_cell.length_a   1.000
_cell.length_b   1.000
_cell.length_c   1.000
_cell.angle_alpha   90.00
_cell.angle_beta   90.00
_cell.angle_gamma   90.00
#
_symmetry.space_group_name_H-M   'P 1'
#
loop_
_entity.id
_entity.type
_entity.pdbx_description
1 polymer ?
#
loop_
_entity_poly.entity_id
_entity_poly.type
_entity_poly.pdbx_seq_one_letter_code
_entity_poly.pdbx_strand_id
1 'polypeptide(L)'
;MSEPFPDVIQDLWQLSHLTASYIGRAAAGGILLATGIIDDNAIAIVVAALFLPFLAEVLAVSFGLWSRDRRLILRGAGALLTSAVLAFLGGLVVAWFAGGPIRFVGFKSPLPSFAISAVIGITAGLSNADDTGRRYLIGVAAAVQLAIFPAWLGAAAVIGLPPKEILDGRLLSFAINLVTIAATTVISYAALHLRSARSWQAPRSRR
;
A
#
# COMPACT_ATOMS: atom_id res chain seq x y z
N MET A 1 -21.35 -8.27 -13.78
CA MET A 1 -20.78 -7.82 -15.07
C MET A 1 -19.39 -7.30 -14.75
N SER A 2 -18.33 -7.87 -15.34
CA SER A 2 -16.96 -7.39 -15.16
C SER A 2 -16.78 -6.07 -15.91
N GLU A 3 -16.23 -5.04 -15.24
CA GLU A 3 -15.91 -3.81 -15.92
C GLU A 3 -14.97 -4.03 -17.13
N PRO A 4 -15.12 -3.23 -18.17
CA PRO A 4 -14.21 -3.28 -19.29
C PRO A 4 -12.79 -2.92 -18.80
N PHE A 5 -11.85 -3.76 -19.13
CA PHE A 5 -10.43 -3.70 -18.80
C PHE A 5 -9.74 -2.31 -18.95
N PRO A 6 -10.13 -1.46 -19.92
CA PRO A 6 -9.60 -0.10 -20.04
C PRO A 6 -9.83 0.79 -18.82
N ASP A 7 -10.98 0.63 -18.15
CA ASP A 7 -11.35 1.49 -17.02
C ASP A 7 -10.48 1.19 -15.79
N VAL A 8 -10.18 -0.10 -15.55
CA VAL A 8 -9.27 -0.52 -14.46
C VAL A 8 -7.87 0.06 -14.65
N ILE A 9 -7.34 0.04 -15.88
CA ILE A 9 -6.02 0.63 -16.17
C ILE A 9 -6.06 2.14 -15.92
N GLN A 10 -7.09 2.82 -16.41
CA GLN A 10 -7.22 4.26 -16.27
C GLN A 10 -7.32 4.68 -14.80
N ASP A 11 -8.08 3.94 -14.00
CA ASP A 11 -8.21 4.15 -12.56
C ASP A 11 -6.87 3.99 -11.85
N LEU A 12 -6.14 2.89 -12.12
CA LEU A 12 -4.83 2.66 -11.52
C LEU A 12 -3.80 3.70 -11.95
N TRP A 13 -3.90 4.21 -13.20
CA TRP A 13 -3.08 5.31 -13.67
C TRP A 13 -3.38 6.62 -12.95
N GLN A 14 -4.64 6.95 -12.72
CA GLN A 14 -5.05 8.14 -12.00
C GLN A 14 -4.67 8.08 -10.52
N LEU A 15 -4.93 6.95 -9.86
CA LEU A 15 -4.66 6.75 -8.44
C LEU A 15 -3.16 6.73 -8.10
N SER A 16 -2.29 6.34 -9.04
CA SER A 16 -0.83 6.34 -8.87
C SER A 16 -0.16 7.64 -9.38
N HIS A 17 -0.94 8.68 -9.73
CA HIS A 17 -0.40 9.94 -10.20
C HIS A 17 0.05 10.84 -9.04
N LEU A 18 1.33 11.19 -9.00
CA LEU A 18 1.92 12.07 -7.99
C LEU A 18 1.47 13.53 -8.23
N THR A 19 0.32 13.89 -7.69
CA THR A 19 -0.20 15.27 -7.70
C THR A 19 0.10 15.96 -6.37
N ALA A 20 -0.02 17.28 -6.32
CA ALA A 20 0.08 18.03 -5.06
C ALA A 20 -0.94 17.53 -4.00
N SER A 21 -2.16 17.19 -4.44
CA SER A 21 -3.19 16.62 -3.57
C SER A 21 -2.81 15.23 -3.04
N TYR A 22 -2.17 14.39 -3.86
CA TYR A 22 -1.63 13.11 -3.44
C TYR A 22 -0.57 13.29 -2.35
N ILE A 23 0.42 14.14 -2.61
CA ILE A 23 1.52 14.41 -1.65
C ILE A 23 0.95 14.99 -0.34
N GLY A 24 0.04 15.94 -0.42
CA GLY A 24 -0.60 16.55 0.77
C GLY A 24 -1.36 15.52 1.61
N ARG A 25 -2.15 14.65 0.97
CA ARG A 25 -2.86 13.56 1.68
C ARG A 25 -1.91 12.56 2.30
N ALA A 26 -0.92 12.09 1.55
CA ALA A 26 0.05 11.11 2.06
C ALA A 26 0.90 11.69 3.20
N ALA A 27 1.29 12.96 3.13
CA ALA A 27 2.00 13.64 4.22
C ALA A 27 1.12 13.77 5.47
N ALA A 28 -0.13 14.23 5.33
CA ALA A 28 -1.08 14.31 6.44
C ALA A 28 -1.35 12.93 7.05
N GLY A 29 -1.54 11.92 6.21
CA GLY A 29 -1.68 10.53 6.64
C GLY A 29 -0.45 10.02 7.41
N GLY A 30 0.75 10.34 6.93
CA GLY A 30 2.01 9.98 7.58
C GLY A 30 2.16 10.62 8.97
N ILE A 31 1.82 11.90 9.11
CA ILE A 31 1.83 12.62 10.40
C ILE A 31 0.82 11.99 11.37
N LEU A 32 -0.42 11.79 10.93
CA LEU A 32 -1.47 11.22 11.76
C LEU A 32 -1.15 9.77 12.17
N LEU A 33 -0.57 8.99 11.25
CA LEU A 33 -0.11 7.63 11.54
C LEU A 33 0.98 7.61 12.60
N ALA A 34 1.95 8.51 12.49
CA ALA A 34 3.04 8.63 13.44
C ALA A 34 2.54 9.02 14.84
N THR A 35 1.58 9.94 14.93
CA THR A 35 0.90 10.27 16.19
C THR A 35 0.24 9.03 16.80
N GLY A 36 -0.50 8.27 15.96
CA GLY A 36 -1.12 7.02 16.40
C GLY A 36 -0.11 5.97 16.89
N ILE A 37 1.05 5.88 16.26
CA ILE A 37 2.13 4.95 16.65
C ILE A 37 2.80 5.39 17.97
N ILE A 38 3.05 6.67 18.14
CA ILE A 38 3.69 7.18 19.36
C ILE A 38 2.76 7.01 20.57
N ASP A 39 1.47 7.30 20.42
CA ASP A 39 0.49 7.28 21.51
C ASP A 39 -0.22 5.91 21.67
N ASP A 40 0.06 4.92 20.82
CA ASP A 40 -0.66 3.62 20.72
C ASP A 40 -2.17 3.81 20.49
N ASN A 41 -2.53 4.79 19.65
CA ASN A 41 -3.91 5.13 19.35
C ASN A 41 -4.39 4.45 18.07
N ALA A 42 -5.11 3.34 18.22
CA ALA A 42 -5.62 2.57 17.08
C ALA A 42 -6.57 3.38 16.17
N ILE A 43 -7.35 4.32 16.73
CA ILE A 43 -8.27 5.16 15.95
C ILE A 43 -7.47 6.08 15.03
N ALA A 44 -6.42 6.73 15.54
CA ALA A 44 -5.56 7.58 14.73
C ALA A 44 -4.87 6.80 13.61
N ILE A 45 -4.43 5.56 13.88
CA ILE A 45 -3.83 4.66 12.88
C ILE A 45 -4.83 4.34 11.76
N VAL A 46 -6.07 3.97 12.11
CA VAL A 46 -7.10 3.64 11.13
C VAL A 46 -7.51 4.87 10.30
N VAL A 47 -7.67 6.03 10.94
CA VAL A 47 -8.00 7.27 10.24
C VAL A 47 -6.86 7.68 9.30
N ALA A 48 -5.60 7.57 9.74
CA ALA A 48 -4.44 7.82 8.90
C ALA A 48 -4.41 6.96 7.64
N ALA A 49 -4.79 5.68 7.78
CA ALA A 49 -4.83 4.73 6.68
C ALA A 49 -5.82 5.12 5.56
N LEU A 50 -6.84 5.92 5.85
CA LEU A 50 -7.78 6.45 4.84
C LEU A 50 -7.11 7.47 3.90
N PHE A 51 -6.06 8.13 4.36
CA PHE A 51 -5.32 9.13 3.57
C PHE A 51 -4.18 8.53 2.76
N LEU A 52 -3.74 7.32 3.12
CA LEU A 52 -2.56 6.68 2.54
C LEU A 52 -2.95 5.73 1.39
N PRO A 53 -2.48 5.98 0.15
CA PRO A 53 -2.93 5.25 -1.04
C PRO A 53 -2.17 3.93 -1.30
N PHE A 54 -1.58 3.30 -0.28
CA PHE A 54 -0.71 2.13 -0.42
C PHE A 54 -1.34 0.97 -1.24
N LEU A 55 -2.64 0.74 -1.10
CA LEU A 55 -3.29 -0.32 -1.88
C LEU A 55 -3.28 -0.03 -3.37
N ALA A 56 -3.63 1.20 -3.77
CA ALA A 56 -3.68 1.58 -5.19
C ALA A 56 -2.30 1.42 -5.86
N GLU A 57 -1.26 1.74 -5.13
CA GLU A 57 0.14 1.64 -5.57
C GLU A 57 0.56 0.19 -5.76
N VAL A 58 0.25 -0.68 -4.77
CA VAL A 58 0.52 -2.12 -4.87
C VAL A 58 -0.31 -2.76 -5.98
N LEU A 59 -1.58 -2.36 -6.14
CA LEU A 59 -2.43 -2.82 -7.24
C LEU A 59 -1.86 -2.41 -8.61
N ALA A 60 -1.35 -1.18 -8.74
CA ALA A 60 -0.70 -0.72 -9.98
C ALA A 60 0.54 -1.57 -10.31
N VAL A 61 1.38 -1.87 -9.31
CA VAL A 61 2.54 -2.78 -9.48
C VAL A 61 2.07 -4.18 -9.88
N SER A 62 1.12 -4.75 -9.14
CA SER A 62 0.63 -6.12 -9.36
C SER A 62 -0.02 -6.28 -10.72
N PHE A 63 -0.84 -5.31 -11.11
CA PHE A 63 -1.48 -5.30 -12.42
C PHE A 63 -0.47 -5.09 -13.56
N GLY A 64 0.51 -4.20 -13.33
CA GLY A 64 1.63 -4.00 -14.25
C GLY A 64 2.45 -5.28 -14.46
N LEU A 65 2.71 -6.06 -13.40
CA LEU A 65 3.35 -7.38 -13.47
C LEU A 65 2.51 -8.36 -14.27
N TRP A 66 1.21 -8.42 -14.00
CA TRP A 66 0.26 -9.28 -14.71
C TRP A 66 0.17 -8.95 -16.21
N SER A 67 0.01 -7.66 -16.53
CA SER A 67 -0.13 -7.17 -17.91
C SER A 67 1.21 -7.01 -18.65
N ARG A 68 2.35 -7.20 -17.95
CA ARG A 68 3.72 -6.92 -18.44
C ARG A 68 3.91 -5.47 -18.90
N ASP A 69 3.20 -4.54 -18.27
CA ASP A 69 3.37 -3.10 -18.51
C ASP A 69 4.41 -2.50 -17.55
N ARG A 70 5.63 -2.33 -18.08
CA ARG A 70 6.75 -1.75 -17.32
C ARG A 70 6.47 -0.32 -16.85
N ARG A 71 5.69 0.47 -17.60
CA ARG A 71 5.39 1.85 -17.23
C ARG A 71 4.51 1.89 -15.99
N LEU A 72 3.51 1.03 -15.92
CA LEU A 72 2.63 0.92 -14.76
C LEU A 72 3.38 0.40 -13.53
N ILE A 73 4.27 -0.60 -13.71
CA ILE A 73 5.13 -1.10 -12.61
C ILE A 73 5.98 0.03 -12.04
N LEU A 74 6.74 0.74 -12.88
CA LEU A 74 7.64 1.81 -12.43
C LEU A 74 6.88 2.95 -11.76
N ARG A 75 5.70 3.29 -12.28
CA ARG A 75 4.86 4.34 -11.71
C ARG A 75 4.28 3.93 -10.36
N GLY A 76 3.71 2.74 -10.26
CA GLY A 76 3.21 2.21 -8.99
C GLY A 76 4.30 2.07 -7.93
N ALA A 77 5.48 1.55 -8.32
CA ALA A 77 6.63 1.45 -7.43
C ALA A 77 7.15 2.83 -6.99
N GLY A 78 7.19 3.81 -7.89
CA GLY A 78 7.57 5.19 -7.57
C GLY A 78 6.59 5.84 -6.61
N ALA A 79 5.29 5.67 -6.82
CA ALA A 79 4.26 6.17 -5.92
C ALA A 79 4.35 5.50 -4.55
N LEU A 80 4.52 4.17 -4.49
CA LEU A 80 4.71 3.40 -3.25
C LEU A 80 5.93 3.89 -2.45
N LEU A 81 7.05 4.11 -3.13
CA LEU A 81 8.25 4.66 -2.50
C LEU A 81 7.99 6.07 -1.96
N THR A 82 7.29 6.91 -2.73
CA THR A 82 6.93 8.27 -2.29
C THR A 82 6.05 8.25 -1.05
N SER A 83 5.03 7.39 -1.00
CA SER A 83 4.17 7.23 0.18
C SER A 83 4.93 6.70 1.38
N ALA A 84 5.84 5.74 1.19
CA ALA A 84 6.70 5.23 2.25
C ALA A 84 7.65 6.32 2.80
N VAL A 85 8.25 7.13 1.91
CA VAL A 85 9.09 8.27 2.32
C VAL A 85 8.27 9.32 3.07
N LEU A 86 7.08 9.66 2.61
CA LEU A 86 6.21 10.63 3.30
C LEU A 86 5.74 10.11 4.65
N ALA A 87 5.43 8.82 4.78
CA ALA A 87 5.13 8.20 6.07
C ALA A 87 6.35 8.22 7.01
N PHE A 88 7.54 7.93 6.51
CA PHE A 88 8.80 8.02 7.25
C PHE A 88 9.05 9.46 7.74
N LEU A 89 8.93 10.44 6.86
CA LEU A 89 9.09 11.86 7.22
C LEU A 89 8.05 12.30 8.23
N GLY A 90 6.80 11.84 8.11
CA GLY A 90 5.76 12.05 9.13
C GLY A 90 6.17 11.51 10.48
N GLY A 91 6.73 10.29 10.54
CA GLY A 91 7.29 9.69 11.74
C GLY A 91 8.40 10.52 12.36
N LEU A 92 9.35 10.96 11.55
CA LEU A 92 10.48 11.78 11.94
C LEU A 92 10.01 13.12 12.53
N VAL A 93 9.11 13.82 11.84
CA VAL A 93 8.60 15.14 12.27
C VAL A 93 7.83 15.01 13.58
N VAL A 94 6.90 14.07 13.71
CA VAL A 94 6.10 13.91 14.92
C VAL A 94 6.98 13.55 16.11
N ALA A 95 7.92 12.61 15.93
CA ALA A 95 8.83 12.21 16.99
C ALA A 95 9.75 13.36 17.46
N TRP A 96 10.16 14.21 16.52
CA TRP A 96 10.96 15.41 16.85
C TRP A 96 10.24 16.36 17.81
N PHE A 97 8.93 16.53 17.65
CA PHE A 97 8.12 17.41 18.49
C PHE A 97 7.55 16.71 19.73
N ALA A 98 7.18 15.45 19.64
CA ALA A 98 6.54 14.71 20.73
C ALA A 98 7.54 14.26 21.81
N GLY A 99 8.78 13.91 21.44
CA GLY A 99 9.89 13.62 22.37
C GLY A 99 9.68 12.42 23.32
N GLY A 100 8.66 11.59 23.11
CA GLY A 100 8.30 10.48 23.99
C GLY A 100 8.68 9.11 23.43
N PRO A 101 8.63 8.04 24.24
CA PRO A 101 8.88 6.69 23.76
C PRO A 101 7.75 6.24 22.80
N ILE A 102 8.09 5.44 21.79
CA ILE A 102 7.11 4.81 20.92
C ILE A 102 6.36 3.74 21.71
N ARG A 103 5.05 3.90 21.89
CA ARG A 103 4.21 2.99 22.68
C ARG A 103 3.64 1.84 21.87
N PHE A 104 3.59 1.98 20.54
CA PHE A 104 3.01 0.97 19.65
C PHE A 104 3.78 -0.35 19.71
N VAL A 105 3.06 -1.41 20.09
CA VAL A 105 3.58 -2.79 20.20
C VAL A 105 2.92 -3.75 19.21
N GLY A 106 2.10 -3.23 18.30
CA GLY A 106 1.25 -4.04 17.42
C GLY A 106 1.97 -4.77 16.26
N PHE A 107 3.32 -4.79 16.26
CA PHE A 107 4.05 -5.60 15.27
C PHE A 107 3.81 -7.08 15.49
N LYS A 108 3.18 -7.72 14.51
CA LYS A 108 2.89 -9.15 14.55
C LYS A 108 4.10 -9.96 14.12
N SER A 109 4.17 -11.20 14.59
CA SER A 109 5.14 -12.17 14.08
C SER A 109 4.93 -12.44 12.58
N PRO A 110 5.95 -12.93 11.86
CA PRO A 110 5.88 -13.09 10.39
C PRO A 110 4.71 -13.94 9.88
N LEU A 111 4.33 -14.99 10.59
CA LEU A 111 3.27 -15.92 10.15
C LEU A 111 1.88 -15.29 10.17
N PRO A 112 1.37 -14.66 11.26
CA PRO A 112 0.13 -13.91 11.24
C PRO A 112 0.15 -12.75 10.24
N SER A 113 1.27 -12.03 10.10
CA SER A 113 1.44 -10.97 9.11
C SER A 113 1.25 -11.49 7.69
N PHE A 114 1.87 -12.63 7.35
CA PHE A 114 1.71 -13.29 6.05
C PHE A 114 0.24 -13.66 5.79
N ALA A 115 -0.44 -14.29 6.76
CA ALA A 115 -1.84 -14.70 6.59
C ALA A 115 -2.77 -13.48 6.32
N ILE A 116 -2.61 -12.40 7.09
CA ILE A 116 -3.39 -11.16 6.91
C ILE A 116 -3.09 -10.56 5.53
N SER A 117 -1.82 -10.47 5.15
CA SER A 117 -1.40 -9.92 3.86
C SER A 117 -1.91 -10.74 2.68
N ALA A 118 -1.96 -12.08 2.82
CA ALA A 118 -2.53 -12.95 1.79
C ALA A 118 -4.03 -12.70 1.59
N VAL A 119 -4.79 -12.56 2.68
CA VAL A 119 -6.23 -12.22 2.62
C VAL A 119 -6.42 -10.84 1.97
N ILE A 120 -5.63 -9.84 2.37
CA ILE A 120 -5.70 -8.49 1.79
C ILE A 120 -5.44 -8.54 0.28
N GLY A 121 -4.40 -9.23 -0.17
CA GLY A 121 -4.06 -9.30 -1.59
C GLY A 121 -5.09 -10.06 -2.43
N ILE A 122 -5.64 -11.16 -1.91
CA ILE A 122 -6.72 -11.90 -2.57
C ILE A 122 -7.96 -11.01 -2.71
N THR A 123 -8.41 -10.40 -1.61
CA THR A 123 -9.60 -9.55 -1.62
C THR A 123 -9.40 -8.28 -2.46
N ALA A 124 -8.20 -7.72 -2.49
CA ALA A 124 -7.86 -6.59 -3.33
C ALA A 124 -7.93 -6.94 -4.82
N GLY A 125 -7.39 -8.10 -5.21
CA GLY A 125 -7.48 -8.59 -6.58
C GLY A 125 -8.92 -8.85 -7.03
N LEU A 126 -9.73 -9.48 -6.17
CA LEU A 126 -11.16 -9.71 -6.42
C LEU A 126 -11.94 -8.40 -6.55
N SER A 127 -11.74 -7.46 -5.64
CA SER A 127 -12.45 -6.17 -5.63
C SER A 127 -12.05 -5.24 -6.77
N ASN A 128 -10.84 -5.40 -7.31
CA ASN A 128 -10.41 -4.64 -8.47
C ASN A 128 -11.03 -5.17 -9.77
N ALA A 129 -11.48 -6.41 -9.77
CA ALA A 129 -12.19 -7.04 -10.89
C ALA A 129 -13.72 -6.79 -10.84
N ASP A 130 -14.24 -6.34 -9.72
CA ASP A 130 -15.67 -6.11 -9.49
C ASP A 130 -15.89 -4.68 -8.95
N ASP A 131 -16.73 -3.89 -9.63
CA ASP A 131 -16.95 -2.45 -9.39
C ASP A 131 -17.73 -2.17 -8.09
N THR A 132 -17.31 -2.76 -6.99
CA THR A 132 -17.95 -2.54 -5.70
C THR A 132 -17.06 -1.67 -4.82
N GLY A 133 -17.64 -0.64 -4.19
CA GLY A 133 -16.99 0.33 -3.30
C GLY A 133 -16.24 -0.26 -2.08
N ARG A 134 -16.07 -1.59 -2.03
CA ARG A 134 -15.27 -2.35 -1.07
C ARG A 134 -13.75 -2.07 -1.18
N ARG A 135 -13.30 -1.49 -2.30
CA ARG A 135 -11.89 -1.11 -2.52
C ARG A 135 -11.34 -0.25 -1.37
N TYR A 136 -12.15 0.65 -0.82
CA TYR A 136 -11.72 1.55 0.26
C TYR A 136 -11.43 0.82 1.57
N LEU A 137 -12.27 -0.13 1.97
CA LEU A 137 -12.07 -0.90 3.21
C LEU A 137 -10.82 -1.77 3.16
N ILE A 138 -10.60 -2.42 2.02
CA ILE A 138 -9.39 -3.21 1.78
C ILE A 138 -8.16 -2.29 1.74
N GLY A 139 -8.31 -1.07 1.20
CA GLY A 139 -7.29 -0.04 1.18
C GLY A 139 -6.80 0.33 2.57
N VAL A 140 -7.70 0.48 3.53
CA VAL A 140 -7.35 0.76 4.93
C VAL A 140 -6.54 -0.38 5.53
N ALA A 141 -6.96 -1.64 5.33
CA ALA A 141 -6.23 -2.79 5.84
C ALA A 141 -4.81 -2.89 5.25
N ALA A 142 -4.67 -2.68 3.93
CA ALA A 142 -3.37 -2.67 3.25
C ALA A 142 -2.48 -1.51 3.74
N ALA A 143 -3.05 -0.31 3.92
CA ALA A 143 -2.32 0.85 4.41
C ALA A 143 -1.82 0.63 5.84
N VAL A 144 -2.65 0.08 6.74
CA VAL A 144 -2.21 -0.29 8.10
C VAL A 144 -1.07 -1.30 8.05
N GLN A 145 -1.15 -2.30 7.16
CA GLN A 145 -0.13 -3.35 7.07
C GLN A 145 1.20 -2.85 6.51
N LEU A 146 1.17 -1.86 5.60
CA LEU A 146 2.36 -1.39 4.88
C LEU A 146 2.91 -0.05 5.42
N ALA A 147 2.06 0.87 5.91
CA ALA A 147 2.51 2.21 6.30
C ALA A 147 3.11 2.27 7.70
N ILE A 148 2.75 1.36 8.60
CA ILE A 148 3.21 1.39 10.00
C ILE A 148 4.72 1.31 10.08
N PHE A 149 5.36 0.42 9.31
CA PHE A 149 6.81 0.25 9.38
C PHE A 149 7.59 1.51 8.96
N PRO A 150 7.33 2.14 7.81
CA PRO A 150 8.01 3.39 7.43
C PRO A 150 7.81 4.51 8.45
N ALA A 151 6.58 4.73 8.94
CA ALA A 151 6.30 5.78 9.92
C ALA A 151 6.99 5.49 11.27
N TRP A 152 6.94 4.25 11.73
CA TRP A 152 7.65 3.82 12.91
C TRP A 152 9.17 4.00 12.77
N LEU A 153 9.75 3.64 11.61
CA LEU A 153 11.17 3.78 11.36
C LEU A 153 11.59 5.26 11.41
N GLY A 154 10.77 6.17 10.86
CA GLY A 154 10.98 7.61 10.96
C GLY A 154 10.99 8.11 12.40
N ALA A 155 10.03 7.66 13.21
CA ALA A 155 9.98 7.99 14.63
C ALA A 155 11.18 7.41 15.40
N ALA A 156 11.53 6.14 15.14
CA ALA A 156 12.66 5.48 15.77
C ALA A 156 14.02 6.14 15.43
N ALA A 157 14.14 6.72 14.24
CA ALA A 157 15.35 7.44 13.84
C ALA A 157 15.63 8.67 14.72
N VAL A 158 14.60 9.27 15.35
CA VAL A 158 14.72 10.41 16.26
C VAL A 158 14.81 9.96 17.71
N ILE A 159 13.94 9.05 18.13
CA ILE A 159 13.80 8.63 19.54
C ILE A 159 14.91 7.64 19.93
N GLY A 160 15.37 6.84 18.98
CA GLY A 160 16.39 5.81 19.15
C GLY A 160 16.03 4.54 18.42
N LEU A 161 16.96 4.05 17.62
CA LEU A 161 16.80 2.79 16.89
C LEU A 161 16.87 1.62 17.87
N PRO A 162 16.00 0.61 17.71
CA PRO A 162 16.10 -0.60 18.51
C PRO A 162 17.33 -1.45 18.11
N PRO A 163 17.66 -2.49 18.88
CA PRO A 163 18.67 -3.47 18.48
C PRO A 163 18.45 -3.98 17.06
N LYS A 164 19.57 -4.28 16.38
CA LYS A 164 19.57 -4.66 14.96
C LYS A 164 18.63 -5.83 14.66
N GLU A 165 18.56 -6.81 15.54
CA GLU A 165 17.71 -8.00 15.40
C GLU A 165 16.22 -7.63 15.31
N ILE A 166 15.78 -6.66 16.10
CA ILE A 166 14.40 -6.14 16.07
C ILE A 166 14.15 -5.38 14.79
N LEU A 167 15.09 -4.53 14.37
CA LEU A 167 14.98 -3.75 13.13
C LEU A 167 14.90 -4.67 11.92
N ASP A 168 15.79 -5.64 11.81
CA ASP A 168 15.84 -6.63 10.72
C ASP A 168 14.54 -7.46 10.68
N GLY A 169 14.03 -7.88 11.84
CA GLY A 169 12.76 -8.60 11.93
C GLY A 169 11.56 -7.79 11.44
N ARG A 170 11.50 -6.49 11.75
CA ARG A 170 10.42 -5.59 11.28
C ARG A 170 10.55 -5.29 9.80
N LEU A 171 11.76 -5.08 9.30
CA LEU A 171 12.02 -4.89 7.87
C LEU A 171 11.63 -6.14 7.07
N LEU A 172 11.99 -7.32 7.57
CA LEU A 172 11.61 -8.59 6.95
C LEU A 172 10.08 -8.75 6.91
N SER A 173 9.40 -8.46 8.02
CA SER A 173 7.93 -8.51 8.07
C SER A 173 7.29 -7.54 7.08
N PHE A 174 7.81 -6.33 6.95
CA PHE A 174 7.36 -5.36 5.96
C PHE A 174 7.55 -5.88 4.52
N ALA A 175 8.72 -6.43 4.22
CA ALA A 175 9.00 -7.01 2.90
C ALA A 175 8.08 -8.20 2.59
N ILE A 176 7.86 -9.09 3.57
CA ILE A 176 6.94 -10.23 3.44
C ILE A 176 5.51 -9.71 3.15
N ASN A 177 5.04 -8.71 3.89
CA ASN A 177 3.70 -8.15 3.69
C ASN A 177 3.54 -7.58 2.28
N LEU A 178 4.49 -6.77 1.83
CA LEU A 178 4.45 -6.15 0.50
C LEU A 178 4.44 -7.21 -0.61
N VAL A 179 5.38 -8.17 -0.55
CA VAL A 179 5.49 -9.23 -1.55
C VAL A 179 4.25 -10.13 -1.54
N THR A 180 3.74 -10.48 -0.36
CA THR A 180 2.55 -11.33 -0.23
C THR A 180 1.31 -10.66 -0.81
N ILE A 181 1.05 -9.39 -0.47
CA ILE A 181 -0.10 -8.65 -1.03
C ILE A 181 0.03 -8.60 -2.56
N ALA A 182 1.19 -8.22 -3.08
CA ALA A 182 1.41 -8.15 -4.52
C ALA A 182 1.24 -9.52 -5.21
N ALA A 183 1.84 -10.57 -4.69
CA ALA A 183 1.79 -11.91 -5.27
C ALA A 183 0.36 -12.49 -5.27
N THR A 184 -0.34 -12.39 -4.13
CA THR A 184 -1.71 -12.92 -4.03
C THR A 184 -2.70 -12.13 -4.87
N THR A 185 -2.47 -10.82 -5.06
CA THR A 185 -3.22 -10.00 -6.02
C THR A 185 -3.00 -10.49 -7.45
N VAL A 186 -1.76 -10.75 -7.86
CA VAL A 186 -1.45 -11.31 -9.20
C VAL A 186 -2.10 -12.69 -9.39
N ILE A 187 -2.05 -13.55 -8.37
CA ILE A 187 -2.71 -14.87 -8.39
C ILE A 187 -4.22 -14.71 -8.57
N SER A 188 -4.84 -13.75 -7.90
CA SER A 188 -6.27 -13.46 -8.05
C SER A 188 -6.62 -13.02 -9.47
N TYR A 189 -5.78 -12.18 -10.09
CA TYR A 189 -5.95 -11.81 -11.50
C TYR A 189 -5.82 -13.01 -12.44
N ALA A 190 -4.90 -13.92 -12.16
CA ALA A 190 -4.75 -15.15 -12.93
C ALA A 190 -5.97 -16.05 -12.79
N ALA A 191 -6.47 -16.25 -11.57
CA ALA A 191 -7.63 -17.09 -11.29
C ALA A 191 -8.91 -16.55 -11.91
N LEU A 192 -9.07 -15.23 -11.99
CA LEU A 192 -10.20 -14.57 -12.65
C LEU A 192 -10.09 -14.56 -14.18
N HIS A 193 -9.03 -15.14 -14.75
CA HIS A 193 -8.79 -15.17 -16.20
C HIS A 193 -8.90 -13.78 -16.85
N LEU A 194 -8.46 -12.73 -16.12
CA LEU A 194 -8.43 -11.38 -16.68
C LEU A 194 -7.55 -11.39 -17.93
N ARG A 195 -8.11 -11.08 -19.08
CA ARG A 195 -7.37 -11.07 -20.34
C ARG A 195 -6.30 -9.99 -20.29
N SER A 196 -5.07 -10.35 -20.67
CA SER A 196 -3.99 -9.37 -20.72
C SER A 196 -4.31 -8.29 -21.76
N ALA A 197 -3.89 -7.03 -21.53
CA ALA A 197 -4.14 -5.91 -22.43
C ALA A 197 -3.70 -6.14 -23.89
N ARG A 198 -2.83 -7.12 -24.14
CA ARG A 198 -2.40 -7.52 -25.51
C ARG A 198 -3.51 -8.14 -26.35
N SER A 199 -4.58 -8.66 -25.77
CA SER A 199 -5.70 -9.25 -26.52
C SER A 199 -6.72 -8.19 -26.98
N TRP A 200 -6.58 -6.95 -26.56
CA TRP A 200 -7.43 -5.82 -26.95
C TRP A 200 -6.78 -4.94 -28.04
N GLN A 201 -6.30 -5.57 -29.13
CA GLN A 201 -6.21 -4.81 -30.37
C GLN A 201 -7.63 -4.51 -30.81
N ALA A 202 -7.99 -3.23 -30.86
CA ALA A 202 -9.28 -2.77 -31.33
C ALA A 202 -9.72 -3.55 -32.59
N PRO A 203 -11.00 -3.92 -32.71
CA PRO A 203 -11.49 -4.49 -33.95
C PRO A 203 -11.10 -3.51 -35.07
N ARG A 204 -10.23 -3.96 -35.98
CA ARG A 204 -9.97 -3.19 -37.19
C ARG A 204 -11.31 -2.88 -37.81
N SER A 205 -11.68 -1.60 -37.81
CA SER A 205 -12.84 -1.14 -38.56
C SER A 205 -12.72 -1.67 -39.99
N ARG A 206 -13.50 -2.71 -40.29
CA ARG A 206 -13.72 -3.08 -41.69
C ARG A 206 -14.43 -1.87 -42.31
N ARG A 207 -13.70 -1.15 -43.15
CA ARG A 207 -14.26 -0.25 -44.13
C ARG A 207 -14.93 -1.08 -45.25
#